data_2bad698634c05539d4b48677bbf6ffac
#
_entry.id   2bad698634c05539d4b48677bbf6ffac
#
_cell.length_a   1.000
_cell.length_b   1.000
_cell.length_c   1.000
_cell.angle_alpha   90.00
_cell.angle_beta   90.00
_cell.angle_gamma   90.00
#
_symmetry.space_group_name_H-M   'P 1'
#
loop_
_entity.id
_entity.type
_entity.pdbx_description
1 polymer ?
#
loop_
_entity_poly.entity_id
_entity_poly.type
_entity_poly.pdbx_seq_one_letter_code
_entity_poly.pdbx_strand_id
1 'polypeptide(L)'
;MHLTIDEMLAYTDEEREKWRCWFSAQGNDPLKIALNNQTHPSVGMLILHCFWAEVFYAYLMRDEILTLESEIVKQNKDLPPDDAEKLFAFGQLTRRQMRAFTQAATPEDWEGRHRFKDEHLEIQGTARKLIAHILIHEIRHLAQIAFTVRQHDLAPPGDHDLLFSASFGPLVKRA
;
A
#
# COMPACT_ATOMS: atom_id res chain seq x y z
N MET A 1 -24.46 8.24 5.10
CA MET A 1 -23.30 7.36 5.41
C MET A 1 -22.12 7.90 4.61
N HIS A 2 -21.00 8.17 5.24
CA HIS A 2 -19.80 8.66 4.56
C HIS A 2 -18.69 7.63 4.79
N LEU A 3 -18.02 7.21 3.72
CA LEU A 3 -16.83 6.39 3.80
C LEU A 3 -15.71 7.22 4.45
N THR A 4 -15.12 6.71 5.52
CA THR A 4 -14.05 7.39 6.24
C THR A 4 -12.68 6.87 5.80
N ILE A 5 -11.65 7.69 6.00
CA ILE A 5 -10.25 7.28 5.76
C ILE A 5 -9.85 6.14 6.72
N ASP A 6 -10.33 6.16 7.96
CA ASP A 6 -10.03 5.11 8.94
C ASP A 6 -10.62 3.75 8.53
N GLU A 7 -11.83 3.72 7.98
CA GLU A 7 -12.42 2.50 7.43
C GLU A 7 -11.62 1.98 6.24
N MET A 8 -11.17 2.86 5.34
CA MET A 8 -10.33 2.48 4.21
C MET A 8 -8.94 1.97 4.67
N LEU A 9 -8.34 2.60 5.68
CA LEU A 9 -7.08 2.14 6.27
C LEU A 9 -7.25 0.76 6.91
N ALA A 10 -8.35 0.54 7.65
CA ALA A 10 -8.63 -0.74 8.27
C ALA A 10 -8.81 -1.84 7.20
N TYR A 11 -9.55 -1.57 6.13
CA TYR A 11 -9.71 -2.50 5.02
C TYR A 11 -8.40 -2.85 4.33
N THR A 12 -7.58 -1.86 4.01
CA THR A 12 -6.28 -2.12 3.36
C THR A 12 -5.30 -2.82 4.30
N ASP A 13 -5.40 -2.63 5.62
CA ASP A 13 -4.61 -3.40 6.60
C ASP A 13 -5.05 -4.86 6.66
N GLU A 14 -6.36 -5.16 6.59
CA GLU A 14 -6.87 -6.52 6.47
C GLU A 14 -6.36 -7.20 5.20
N GLU A 15 -6.37 -6.51 4.06
CA GLU A 15 -5.86 -7.03 2.79
C GLU A 15 -4.34 -7.30 2.86
N ARG A 16 -3.56 -6.38 3.43
CA ARG A 16 -2.11 -6.59 3.64
C ARG A 16 -1.83 -7.82 4.50
N GLU A 17 -2.60 -8.01 5.57
CA GLU A 17 -2.42 -9.15 6.47
C GLU A 17 -2.76 -10.47 5.78
N LYS A 18 -3.83 -10.52 4.99
CA LYS A 18 -4.16 -11.70 4.16
C LYS A 18 -2.99 -12.05 3.23
N TRP A 19 -2.44 -11.07 2.51
CA TRP A 19 -1.32 -11.28 1.61
C TRP A 19 -0.05 -11.67 2.34
N ARG A 20 0.26 -11.03 3.47
CA ARG A 20 1.40 -11.39 4.32
C ARG A 20 1.34 -12.85 4.75
N CYS A 21 0.20 -13.30 5.28
CA CYS A 21 -0.01 -14.68 5.70
C CYS A 21 0.11 -15.64 4.51
N TRP A 22 -0.44 -15.26 3.36
CA TRP A 22 -0.38 -16.08 2.15
C TRP A 22 1.07 -16.26 1.66
N PHE A 23 1.86 -15.20 1.53
CA PHE A 23 3.27 -15.30 1.15
C PHE A 23 4.08 -16.08 2.18
N SER A 24 3.79 -15.93 3.47
CA SER A 24 4.43 -16.73 4.51
C SER A 24 4.16 -18.22 4.35
N ALA A 25 2.97 -18.61 3.87
CA ALA A 25 2.60 -19.99 3.63
C ALA A 25 3.14 -20.54 2.29
N GLN A 26 3.17 -19.72 1.24
CA GLN A 26 3.64 -20.12 -0.09
C GLN A 26 5.17 -20.03 -0.24
N GLY A 27 5.84 -19.32 0.65
CA GLY A 27 7.27 -18.97 0.51
C GLY A 27 7.50 -17.79 -0.43
N ASN A 28 8.75 -17.57 -0.81
CA ASN A 28 9.18 -16.39 -1.57
C ASN A 28 9.03 -16.53 -3.10
N ASP A 29 8.80 -17.73 -3.63
CA ASP A 29 8.75 -17.95 -5.07
C ASP A 29 7.64 -17.17 -5.79
N PRO A 30 6.43 -16.99 -5.23
CA PRO A 30 5.41 -16.15 -5.87
C PRO A 30 5.82 -14.68 -6.05
N LEU A 31 6.75 -14.15 -5.23
CA LEU A 31 7.27 -12.80 -5.38
C LEU A 31 8.09 -12.60 -6.66
N LYS A 32 8.66 -13.68 -7.19
CA LYS A 32 9.48 -13.70 -8.40
C LYS A 32 8.65 -13.82 -9.68
N ILE A 33 7.35 -14.09 -9.59
CA ILE A 33 6.46 -14.17 -10.74
C ILE A 33 6.57 -12.88 -11.55
N ALA A 34 6.90 -13.03 -12.83
CA ALA A 34 7.10 -11.92 -13.74
C ALA A 34 5.76 -11.23 -14.06
N LEU A 35 5.79 -9.91 -14.06
CA LEU A 35 4.72 -9.06 -14.57
C LEU A 35 5.11 -8.55 -15.97
N ASN A 36 4.16 -8.47 -16.88
CA ASN A 36 4.39 -7.82 -18.17
C ASN A 36 4.37 -6.29 -18.00
N ASN A 37 5.30 -5.79 -17.18
CA ASN A 37 5.43 -4.39 -16.81
C ASN A 37 6.92 -4.05 -16.69
N GLN A 38 7.39 -3.08 -17.48
CA GLN A 38 8.79 -2.67 -17.48
C GLN A 38 9.21 -1.97 -16.17
N THR A 39 8.28 -1.25 -15.53
CA THR A 39 8.55 -0.48 -14.31
C THR A 39 8.57 -1.37 -13.07
N HIS A 40 7.68 -2.37 -13.03
CA HIS A 40 7.55 -3.31 -11.91
C HIS A 40 7.57 -4.73 -12.46
N PRO A 41 8.76 -5.30 -12.74
CA PRO A 41 8.90 -6.54 -13.49
C PRO A 41 8.47 -7.80 -12.73
N SER A 42 8.22 -7.72 -11.43
CA SER A 42 7.77 -8.87 -10.63
C SER A 42 6.71 -8.50 -9.61
N VAL A 43 6.02 -9.50 -9.08
CA VAL A 43 5.04 -9.35 -7.99
C VAL A 43 5.67 -8.64 -6.78
N GLY A 44 6.85 -9.05 -6.36
CA GLY A 44 7.56 -8.42 -5.23
C GLY A 44 7.90 -6.95 -5.50
N MET A 45 8.33 -6.62 -6.73
CA MET A 45 8.58 -5.23 -7.11
C MET A 45 7.30 -4.37 -7.09
N LEU A 46 6.16 -4.95 -7.44
CA LEU A 46 4.88 -4.25 -7.39
C LEU A 46 4.43 -4.00 -5.95
N ILE A 47 4.62 -4.96 -5.04
CA ILE A 47 4.37 -4.78 -3.61
C ILE A 47 5.28 -3.69 -3.04
N LEU A 48 6.57 -3.77 -3.34
CA LEU A 48 7.56 -2.80 -2.88
C LEU A 48 7.21 -1.38 -3.37
N HIS A 49 6.74 -1.25 -4.62
CA HIS A 49 6.23 0.01 -5.16
C HIS A 49 5.07 0.57 -4.35
N CYS A 50 4.09 -0.25 -3.96
CA CYS A 50 2.97 0.20 -3.12
C CYS A 50 3.47 0.82 -1.81
N PHE A 51 4.44 0.17 -1.16
CA PHE A 51 4.96 0.64 0.12
C PHE A 51 5.82 1.89 -0.03
N TRP A 52 6.66 1.99 -1.06
CA TRP A 52 7.40 3.22 -1.34
C TRP A 52 6.50 4.39 -1.72
N ALA A 53 5.40 4.13 -2.45
CA ALA A 53 4.42 5.16 -2.74
C ALA A 53 3.76 5.70 -1.45
N GLU A 54 3.46 4.83 -0.48
CA GLU A 54 2.94 5.26 0.82
C GLU A 54 3.93 6.15 1.59
N VAL A 55 5.23 5.80 1.58
CA VAL A 55 6.30 6.66 2.16
C VAL A 55 6.32 8.03 1.48
N PHE A 56 6.37 8.04 0.14
CA PHE A 56 6.43 9.27 -0.64
C PHE A 56 5.26 10.21 -0.29
N TYR A 57 4.03 9.71 -0.28
CA TYR A 57 2.87 10.52 0.03
C TYR A 57 2.82 10.94 1.50
N ALA A 58 3.31 10.12 2.43
CA ALA A 58 3.40 10.49 3.84
C ALA A 58 4.38 11.66 4.06
N TYR A 59 5.50 11.70 3.34
CA TYR A 59 6.44 12.83 3.34
C TYR A 59 5.81 14.07 2.70
N LEU A 60 5.18 13.90 1.52
CA LEU A 60 4.53 14.99 0.81
C LEU A 60 3.47 15.70 1.67
N MET A 61 2.64 14.95 2.40
CA MET A 61 1.59 15.52 3.27
C MET A 61 2.13 16.24 4.51
N ARG A 62 3.40 16.04 4.86
CA ARG A 62 4.08 16.77 5.92
C ARG A 62 4.93 17.91 5.39
N ASP A 63 4.83 18.20 4.07
CA ASP A 63 5.69 19.15 3.37
C ASP A 63 7.20 18.85 3.55
N GLU A 64 7.53 17.57 3.72
CA GLU A 64 8.88 17.05 3.81
C GLU A 64 9.37 16.54 2.46
N ILE A 65 10.66 16.67 2.20
CA ILE A 65 11.27 16.15 0.96
C ILE A 65 11.89 14.78 1.26
N LEU A 66 11.40 13.76 0.56
CA LEU A 66 12.00 12.43 0.60
C LEU A 66 13.28 12.43 -0.25
N THR A 67 14.43 12.19 0.40
CA THR A 67 15.75 12.19 -0.25
C THR A 67 16.50 10.91 0.10
N LEU A 68 17.64 10.67 -0.58
CA LEU A 68 18.54 9.57 -0.24
C LEU A 68 19.11 9.69 1.20
N GLU A 69 19.10 10.89 1.77
CA GLU A 69 19.54 11.16 3.14
C GLU A 69 18.46 10.86 4.18
N SER A 70 17.20 10.71 3.77
CA SER A 70 16.11 10.36 4.68
C SER A 70 16.35 8.99 5.31
N GLU A 71 16.17 8.89 6.62
CA GLU A 71 16.50 7.68 7.41
C GLU A 71 15.77 6.44 6.87
N ILE A 72 14.49 6.57 6.52
CA ILE A 72 13.72 5.47 5.96
C ILE A 72 14.29 4.97 4.63
N VAL A 73 14.86 5.88 3.80
CA VAL A 73 15.50 5.51 2.54
C VAL A 73 16.82 4.81 2.80
N LYS A 74 17.67 5.35 3.68
CA LYS A 74 18.95 4.73 4.05
C LYS A 74 18.79 3.30 4.53
N GLN A 75 17.78 3.05 5.35
CA GLN A 75 17.54 1.74 5.94
C GLN A 75 16.89 0.74 4.96
N ASN A 76 16.17 1.21 3.94
CA ASN A 76 15.30 0.33 3.14
C ASN A 76 15.54 0.40 1.61
N LYS A 77 16.47 1.24 1.10
CA LYS A 77 16.71 1.39 -0.35
C LYS A 77 17.13 0.09 -1.05
N ASP A 78 17.81 -0.78 -0.33
CA ASP A 78 18.34 -2.05 -0.84
C ASP A 78 17.46 -3.25 -0.39
N LEU A 79 16.20 -2.99 -0.03
CA LEU A 79 15.27 -4.02 0.41
C LEU A 79 15.02 -5.03 -0.72
N PRO A 80 15.27 -6.34 -0.49
CA PRO A 80 15.06 -7.33 -1.52
C PRO A 80 13.56 -7.51 -1.80
N PRO A 81 13.13 -7.39 -3.07
CA PRO A 81 11.72 -7.52 -3.42
C PRO A 81 11.22 -8.98 -3.41
N ASP A 82 12.12 -9.94 -3.26
CA ASP A 82 11.83 -11.37 -3.21
C ASP A 82 11.92 -11.97 -1.79
N ASP A 83 11.87 -11.14 -0.76
CA ASP A 83 11.85 -11.54 0.65
C ASP A 83 10.55 -11.05 1.30
N ALA A 84 9.57 -11.96 1.45
CA ALA A 84 8.24 -11.61 1.95
C ALA A 84 8.27 -11.02 3.37
N GLU A 85 9.09 -11.57 4.26
CA GLU A 85 9.18 -11.10 5.64
C GLU A 85 9.64 -9.65 5.68
N LYS A 86 10.72 -9.32 4.99
CA LYS A 86 11.26 -7.96 4.93
C LYS A 86 10.32 -6.99 4.23
N LEU A 87 9.69 -7.40 3.11
CA LEU A 87 8.72 -6.58 2.40
C LEU A 87 7.56 -6.17 3.31
N PHE A 88 6.93 -7.13 3.96
CA PHE A 88 5.77 -6.83 4.80
C PHE A 88 6.14 -6.15 6.11
N ALA A 89 7.35 -6.37 6.66
CA ALA A 89 7.87 -5.57 7.78
C ALA A 89 8.03 -4.08 7.37
N PHE A 90 8.54 -3.82 6.16
CA PHE A 90 8.59 -2.48 5.60
C PHE A 90 7.18 -1.91 5.39
N GLY A 91 6.24 -2.67 4.83
CA GLY A 91 4.85 -2.26 4.68
C GLY A 91 4.17 -1.89 6.00
N GLN A 92 4.49 -2.59 7.10
CA GLN A 92 4.01 -2.21 8.43
C GLN A 92 4.63 -0.89 8.92
N LEU A 93 5.92 -0.65 8.62
CA LEU A 93 6.59 0.60 8.96
C LEU A 93 5.94 1.78 8.22
N THR A 94 5.71 1.65 6.92
CA THR A 94 5.09 2.71 6.10
C THR A 94 3.67 3.03 6.57
N ARG A 95 2.88 1.99 6.91
CA ARG A 95 1.53 2.15 7.44
C ARG A 95 1.51 2.87 8.81
N ARG A 96 2.47 2.60 9.69
CA ARG A 96 2.59 3.35 10.95
C ARG A 96 2.82 4.84 10.72
N GLN A 97 3.65 5.20 9.74
CA GLN A 97 3.88 6.62 9.39
C GLN A 97 2.61 7.29 8.85
N MET A 98 1.87 6.60 7.98
CA MET A 98 0.59 7.09 7.47
C MET A 98 -0.43 7.29 8.61
N ARG A 99 -0.57 6.31 9.49
CA ARG A 99 -1.47 6.41 10.65
C ARG A 99 -1.05 7.52 11.62
N ALA A 100 0.24 7.73 11.84
CA ALA A 100 0.71 8.84 12.67
C ALA A 100 0.27 10.19 12.10
N PHE A 101 0.33 10.37 10.77
CA PHE A 101 -0.21 11.56 10.13
C PHE A 101 -1.72 11.67 10.33
N THR A 102 -2.50 10.63 9.99
CA THR A 102 -3.98 10.68 10.06
C THR A 102 -4.52 10.92 11.47
N GLN A 103 -3.81 10.43 12.50
CA GLN A 103 -4.17 10.63 13.90
C GLN A 103 -3.84 12.03 14.44
N ALA A 104 -2.82 12.66 13.89
CA ALA A 104 -2.37 14.00 14.31
C ALA A 104 -2.99 15.14 13.50
N ALA A 105 -3.48 14.86 12.29
CA ALA A 105 -3.93 15.86 11.34
C ALA A 105 -5.17 16.62 11.82
N THR A 106 -5.08 17.94 11.81
CA THR A 106 -6.20 18.85 12.07
C THR A 106 -7.12 18.95 10.83
N PRO A 107 -8.33 19.53 10.94
CA PRO A 107 -9.15 19.83 9.78
C PRO A 107 -8.43 20.65 8.71
N GLU A 108 -7.59 21.57 9.10
CA GLU A 108 -6.76 22.41 8.23
C GLU A 108 -5.72 21.58 7.48
N ASP A 109 -5.07 20.63 8.14
CA ASP A 109 -4.12 19.71 7.49
C ASP A 109 -4.80 18.84 6.44
N TRP A 110 -6.04 18.37 6.71
CA TRP A 110 -6.80 17.57 5.76
C TRP A 110 -7.15 18.30 4.48
N GLU A 111 -7.42 19.60 4.55
CA GLU A 111 -7.73 20.47 3.41
C GLU A 111 -6.50 21.20 2.87
N GLY A 112 -5.35 21.07 3.54
CA GLY A 112 -4.07 21.60 3.11
C GLY A 112 -3.69 21.10 1.72
N ARG A 113 -3.17 21.98 0.87
CA ARG A 113 -2.73 21.66 -0.47
C ARG A 113 -1.23 21.39 -0.48
N HIS A 114 -0.89 20.19 -0.88
CA HIS A 114 0.47 19.74 -1.03
C HIS A 114 0.82 19.66 -2.51
N ARG A 115 2.05 19.98 -2.86
CA ARG A 115 2.55 19.97 -4.25
C ARG A 115 3.92 19.32 -4.30
N PHE A 116 4.07 18.40 -5.23
CA PHE A 116 5.36 17.87 -5.67
C PHE A 116 5.50 18.13 -7.17
N LYS A 117 6.70 18.53 -7.59
CA LYS A 117 7.03 18.71 -9.00
C LYS A 117 8.47 18.31 -9.25
N ASP A 118 8.68 17.44 -10.23
CA ASP A 118 9.98 17.16 -10.83
C ASP A 118 9.92 17.32 -12.37
N GLU A 119 10.89 16.78 -13.09
CA GLU A 119 10.97 16.86 -14.57
C GLU A 119 9.87 16.05 -15.27
N HIS A 120 9.29 15.04 -14.61
CA HIS A 120 8.40 14.06 -15.21
C HIS A 120 7.00 14.05 -14.62
N LEU A 121 6.84 14.58 -13.40
CA LEU A 121 5.61 14.45 -12.64
C LEU A 121 5.29 15.72 -11.87
N GLU A 122 4.04 16.15 -11.96
CA GLU A 122 3.48 17.17 -11.08
C GLU A 122 2.27 16.58 -10.35
N ILE A 123 2.33 16.55 -9.02
CA ILE A 123 1.25 16.12 -8.14
C ILE A 123 0.77 17.33 -7.36
N GLN A 124 -0.53 17.54 -7.32
CA GLN A 124 -1.17 18.53 -6.47
C GLN A 124 -2.49 17.97 -5.91
N GLY A 125 -2.67 18.09 -4.61
CA GLY A 125 -3.90 17.63 -3.95
C GLY A 125 -3.96 18.00 -2.49
N THR A 126 -5.16 17.89 -1.92
CA THR A 126 -5.31 17.93 -0.46
C THR A 126 -4.82 16.63 0.17
N ALA A 127 -4.44 16.64 1.46
CA ALA A 127 -4.06 15.42 2.17
C ALA A 127 -5.14 14.34 2.06
N ARG A 128 -6.41 14.71 2.18
CA ARG A 128 -7.57 13.82 1.97
C ARG A 128 -7.51 13.09 0.62
N LYS A 129 -7.26 13.83 -0.46
CA LYS A 129 -7.18 13.26 -1.83
C LYS A 129 -5.97 12.35 -1.97
N LEU A 130 -4.82 12.75 -1.41
CA LEU A 130 -3.57 11.98 -1.51
C LEU A 130 -3.67 10.65 -0.76
N ILE A 131 -4.26 10.64 0.45
CA ILE A 131 -4.49 9.40 1.21
C ILE A 131 -5.49 8.50 0.48
N ALA A 132 -6.63 9.03 0.05
CA ALA A 132 -7.60 8.24 -0.69
C ALA A 132 -6.98 7.65 -1.96
N HIS A 133 -6.13 8.43 -2.67
CA HIS A 133 -5.41 7.94 -3.84
C HIS A 133 -4.52 6.76 -3.48
N ILE A 134 -3.68 6.85 -2.44
CA ILE A 134 -2.71 5.80 -2.12
C ILE A 134 -3.41 4.50 -1.66
N LEU A 135 -4.50 4.59 -0.90
CA LEU A 135 -5.25 3.43 -0.47
C LEU A 135 -5.94 2.71 -1.66
N ILE A 136 -6.54 3.47 -2.58
CA ILE A 136 -7.10 2.91 -3.81
C ILE A 136 -6.01 2.35 -4.73
N HIS A 137 -4.87 3.00 -4.82
CA HIS A 137 -3.71 2.56 -5.59
C HIS A 137 -3.23 1.18 -5.10
N GLU A 138 -3.11 0.98 -3.80
CA GLU A 138 -2.76 -0.30 -3.21
C GLU A 138 -3.78 -1.39 -3.56
N ILE A 139 -5.08 -1.14 -3.37
CA ILE A 139 -6.15 -2.10 -3.71
C ILE A 139 -6.07 -2.52 -5.18
N ARG A 140 -5.82 -1.57 -6.09
CA ARG A 140 -5.67 -1.86 -7.54
C ARG A 140 -4.48 -2.76 -7.82
N HIS A 141 -3.35 -2.53 -7.15
CA HIS A 141 -2.16 -3.38 -7.33
C HIS A 141 -2.33 -4.75 -6.69
N LEU A 142 -2.98 -4.86 -5.54
CA LEU A 142 -3.32 -6.16 -4.95
C LEU A 142 -4.26 -6.97 -5.86
N ALA A 143 -5.21 -6.31 -6.55
CA ALA A 143 -6.05 -6.97 -7.55
C ALA A 143 -5.24 -7.46 -8.77
N GLN A 144 -4.23 -6.70 -9.23
CA GLN A 144 -3.31 -7.14 -10.28
C GLN A 144 -2.51 -8.36 -9.83
N ILE A 145 -1.99 -8.36 -8.60
CA ILE A 145 -1.28 -9.51 -8.02
C ILE A 145 -2.20 -10.72 -7.94
N ALA A 146 -3.44 -10.56 -7.46
CA ALA A 146 -4.41 -11.64 -7.37
C ALA A 146 -4.74 -12.25 -8.75
N PHE A 147 -4.85 -11.42 -9.78
CA PHE A 147 -5.00 -11.89 -11.15
C PHE A 147 -3.78 -12.66 -11.64
N THR A 148 -2.57 -12.11 -11.39
CA THR A 148 -1.31 -12.73 -11.85
C THR A 148 -1.07 -14.08 -11.19
N VAL A 149 -1.22 -14.21 -9.88
CA VAL A 149 -0.98 -15.49 -9.20
C VAL A 149 -1.97 -16.58 -9.66
N ARG A 150 -3.23 -16.22 -10.01
CA ARG A 150 -4.17 -17.16 -10.62
C ARG A 150 -3.71 -17.68 -11.97
N GLN A 151 -3.03 -16.85 -12.78
CA GLN A 151 -2.47 -17.29 -14.06
C GLN A 151 -1.31 -18.28 -13.90
N HIS A 152 -0.78 -18.41 -12.68
CA HIS A 152 0.26 -19.36 -12.28
C HIS A 152 -0.29 -20.50 -11.41
N ASP A 153 -1.59 -20.80 -11.52
CA ASP A 153 -2.27 -21.86 -10.79
C ASP A 153 -2.21 -21.74 -9.26
N LEU A 154 -2.00 -20.50 -8.75
CA LEU A 154 -2.00 -20.22 -7.33
C LEU A 154 -3.32 -19.54 -6.93
N ALA A 155 -3.96 -20.05 -5.87
CA ALA A 155 -5.13 -19.39 -5.29
C ALA A 155 -4.68 -18.18 -4.45
N PRO A 156 -5.13 -16.95 -4.74
CA PRO A 156 -4.84 -15.79 -3.90
C PRO A 156 -5.47 -15.95 -2.52
N PRO A 157 -5.04 -15.15 -1.51
CA PRO A 157 -5.54 -15.28 -0.15
C PRO A 157 -7.01 -14.85 -0.03
N GLY A 158 -7.88 -15.77 0.34
CA GLY A 158 -9.26 -15.51 0.79
C GLY A 158 -10.13 -14.65 -0.14
N ASP A 159 -11.17 -14.10 0.43
CA ASP A 159 -12.09 -13.18 -0.25
C ASP A 159 -11.54 -11.75 -0.16
N HIS A 160 -11.37 -11.11 -1.33
CA HIS A 160 -10.96 -9.71 -1.46
C HIS A 160 -12.17 -8.77 -1.61
N ASP A 161 -13.38 -9.28 -1.46
CA ASP A 161 -14.59 -8.49 -1.58
C ASP A 161 -14.80 -7.70 -0.29
N LEU A 162 -14.97 -6.39 -0.43
CA LEU A 162 -15.26 -5.48 0.65
C LEU A 162 -16.43 -5.93 1.54
N LEU A 163 -17.38 -6.65 0.94
CA LEU A 163 -18.56 -7.19 1.63
C LEU A 163 -18.19 -8.17 2.76
N PHE A 164 -17.03 -8.82 2.66
CA PHE A 164 -16.54 -9.78 3.66
C PHE A 164 -15.49 -9.19 4.62
N SER A 165 -15.23 -7.89 4.53
CA SER A 165 -14.39 -7.16 5.48
C SER A 165 -15.19 -6.72 6.70
N ALA A 166 -14.58 -6.77 7.87
CA ALA A 166 -15.16 -6.21 9.08
C ALA A 166 -15.08 -4.69 9.16
N SER A 167 -14.33 -4.05 8.25
CA SER A 167 -13.96 -2.63 8.33
C SER A 167 -15.13 -1.68 8.05
N PHE A 168 -16.19 -2.13 7.36
CA PHE A 168 -17.33 -1.31 6.93
C PHE A 168 -18.67 -1.74 7.52
N GLY A 169 -18.66 -2.56 8.55
CA GLY A 169 -19.87 -3.02 9.20
C GLY A 169 -19.82 -4.51 9.59
N PRO A 170 -20.94 -5.11 9.99
CA PRO A 170 -20.95 -6.49 10.39
C PRO A 170 -20.60 -7.41 9.21
N LEU A 171 -19.79 -8.44 9.49
CA LEU A 171 -19.43 -9.47 8.51
C LEU A 171 -20.68 -10.14 7.93
N VAL A 172 -20.73 -10.19 6.61
CA VAL A 172 -21.70 -11.04 5.90
C VAL A 172 -21.17 -12.47 5.91
N LYS A 173 -21.93 -13.40 6.48
CA LYS A 173 -21.57 -14.82 6.43
C LYS A 173 -22.06 -15.41 5.13
N ARG A 174 -21.19 -16.15 4.46
CA ARG A 174 -21.65 -17.04 3.37
C ARG A 174 -22.52 -18.15 3.97
N ALA A 175 -23.66 -18.39 3.35
CA ALA A 175 -24.54 -19.52 3.69
C ALA A 175 -23.89 -20.85 3.27
#